data_688bcaef8eada8566f7bb9bf9253222e
#
_entry.id   688bcaef8eada8566f7bb9bf9253222e
#
_cell.length_a   1.000
_cell.length_b   1.000
_cell.length_c   1.000
_cell.angle_alpha   90.00
_cell.angle_beta   90.00
_cell.angle_gamma   90.00
#
_symmetry.space_group_name_H-M   'P 1'
#
loop_
_entity.id
_entity.type
_entity.pdbx_description
1 polymer ?
#
loop_
_entity_poly.entity_id
_entity_poly.type
_entity_poly.pdbx_seq_one_letter_code
_entity_poly.pdbx_strand_id
1 'polypeptide(L)'
;EPVNIMLEKLGTMDGISVLMKLESGATAIIESLWVLPESRGKSTARMELTCTKGVAFVDDYDRKITVYDSKGVVYPDSIMRPNVWGKVTGVLKEELSIFLDCIINDEAPIVSGEDALETIELALAVKQSSETGKIVQIN
;
A
#
# COMPACT_ATOMS: atom_id res chain seq x y z
N GLU A 1 -23.22 -5.86 -7.08
CA GLU A 1 -23.55 -5.54 -5.66
C GLU A 1 -22.25 -5.20 -4.95
N PRO A 2 -22.24 -4.13 -4.14
CA PRO A 2 -21.05 -3.77 -3.38
C PRO A 2 -20.70 -4.88 -2.38
N VAL A 3 -19.44 -5.26 -2.37
CA VAL A 3 -18.94 -6.35 -1.53
C VAL A 3 -18.69 -5.88 -0.09
N ASN A 4 -18.47 -4.57 0.08
CA ASN A 4 -18.23 -3.96 1.38
C ASN A 4 -19.36 -2.99 1.77
N ILE A 5 -20.33 -3.50 2.55
CA ILE A 5 -21.50 -2.74 3.01
C ILE A 5 -21.12 -1.48 3.81
N MET A 6 -19.97 -1.51 4.49
CA MET A 6 -19.51 -0.37 5.28
C MET A 6 -19.05 0.77 4.35
N LEU A 7 -18.30 0.46 3.31
CA LEU A 7 -17.82 1.44 2.33
C LEU A 7 -18.97 2.00 1.49
N GLU A 8 -19.97 1.18 1.15
CA GLU A 8 -21.19 1.63 0.49
C GLU A 8 -21.91 2.72 1.31
N LYS A 9 -22.08 2.48 2.61
CA LYS A 9 -22.72 3.47 3.50
C LYS A 9 -21.93 4.78 3.63
N LEU A 10 -20.63 4.74 3.44
CA LEU A 10 -19.74 5.90 3.43
C LEU A 10 -19.69 6.60 2.07
N GLY A 11 -20.30 6.01 1.03
CA GLY A 11 -20.26 6.54 -0.33
C GLY A 11 -18.86 6.56 -0.93
N THR A 12 -17.99 5.63 -0.50
CA THR A 12 -16.62 5.53 -1.02
C THR A 12 -16.44 4.26 -1.85
N MET A 13 -15.44 4.28 -2.73
CA MET A 13 -15.10 3.13 -3.57
C MET A 13 -14.42 2.05 -2.72
N ASP A 14 -14.75 0.80 -2.99
CA ASP A 14 -14.15 -0.38 -2.38
C ASP A 14 -13.10 -1.08 -3.25
N GLY A 15 -12.94 -0.62 -4.48
CA GLY A 15 -11.91 -1.09 -5.40
C GLY A 15 -11.70 -0.12 -6.55
N ILE A 16 -10.45 -0.05 -7.02
CA ILE A 16 -10.08 0.73 -8.19
C ILE A 16 -8.93 0.04 -8.93
N SER A 17 -9.01 0.06 -10.26
CA SER A 17 -7.92 -0.33 -11.17
C SER A 17 -7.54 0.87 -12.02
N VAL A 18 -6.25 1.17 -12.08
CA VAL A 18 -5.71 2.35 -12.74
C VAL A 18 -4.68 1.94 -13.77
N LEU A 19 -4.78 2.48 -14.98
CA LEU A 19 -3.73 2.43 -15.98
C LEU A 19 -3.13 3.82 -16.14
N MET A 20 -1.82 3.92 -15.96
CA MET A 20 -1.07 5.17 -16.10
C MET A 20 -0.01 5.05 -17.18
N LYS A 21 0.23 6.15 -17.87
CA LYS A 21 1.37 6.34 -18.76
C LYS A 21 2.23 7.47 -18.19
N LEU A 22 3.47 7.16 -17.92
CA LEU A 22 4.44 8.13 -17.41
C LEU A 22 5.08 8.91 -18.55
N GLU A 23 5.59 10.10 -18.28
CA GLU A 23 6.30 10.95 -19.24
C GLU A 23 7.50 10.23 -19.88
N SER A 24 8.19 9.40 -19.10
CA SER A 24 9.29 8.53 -19.59
C SER A 24 8.86 7.50 -20.62
N GLY A 25 7.57 7.34 -20.90
CA GLY A 25 7.00 6.30 -21.76
C GLY A 25 6.72 4.98 -21.04
N ALA A 26 7.10 4.84 -19.79
CA ALA A 26 6.73 3.68 -18.97
C ALA A 26 5.22 3.65 -18.72
N THR A 27 4.69 2.45 -18.46
CA THR A 27 3.29 2.25 -18.06
C THR A 27 3.23 1.61 -16.70
N ALA A 28 2.23 1.98 -15.90
CA ALA A 28 1.96 1.34 -14.62
C ALA A 28 0.49 0.92 -14.54
N ILE A 29 0.25 -0.24 -13.95
CA ILE A 29 -1.08 -0.73 -13.59
C ILE A 29 -1.11 -0.84 -12.09
N ILE A 30 -2.07 -0.18 -11.46
CA ILE A 30 -2.27 -0.21 -10.01
C ILE A 30 -3.67 -0.73 -9.72
N GLU A 31 -3.77 -1.67 -8.81
CA GLU A 31 -5.03 -2.15 -8.27
C GLU A 31 -5.04 -1.97 -6.75
N SER A 32 -6.11 -1.37 -6.24
CA SER A 32 -6.35 -1.24 -4.80
C SER A 32 -7.74 -1.74 -4.48
N LEU A 33 -7.83 -2.76 -3.63
CA LEU A 33 -9.07 -3.48 -3.34
C LEU A 33 -9.29 -3.60 -1.83
N TRP A 34 -10.48 -3.22 -1.37
CA TRP A 34 -10.94 -3.34 0.02
C TRP A 34 -12.06 -4.40 0.17
N VAL A 35 -12.11 -5.33 -0.77
CA VAL A 35 -13.16 -6.36 -0.87
C VAL A 35 -12.72 -7.73 -0.36
N LEU A 36 -11.51 -7.82 0.19
CA LEU A 36 -11.01 -9.10 0.70
C LEU A 36 -11.77 -9.52 1.95
N PRO A 37 -12.17 -10.80 2.05
CA PRO A 37 -12.88 -11.28 3.23
C PRO A 37 -11.99 -11.20 4.48
N GLU A 38 -12.60 -10.89 5.63
CA GLU A 38 -11.92 -10.77 6.93
C GLU A 38 -11.07 -12.00 7.30
N SER A 39 -11.47 -13.18 6.83
CA SER A 39 -10.72 -14.42 7.03
C SER A 39 -9.30 -14.41 6.47
N ARG A 40 -8.99 -13.51 5.56
CA ARG A 40 -7.61 -13.29 5.08
C ARG A 40 -6.78 -12.38 5.99
N GLY A 41 -7.42 -11.63 6.89
CA GLY A 41 -6.82 -11.00 8.08
C GLY A 41 -5.75 -9.96 7.88
N LYS A 42 -5.28 -9.67 6.65
CA LYS A 42 -4.20 -8.71 6.39
C LYS A 42 -4.32 -8.13 4.99
N SER A 43 -3.96 -6.85 4.86
CA SER A 43 -3.66 -6.25 3.58
C SER A 43 -2.48 -6.98 2.92
N THR A 44 -2.50 -7.06 1.62
CA THR A 44 -1.40 -7.62 0.82
C THR A 44 -0.94 -6.55 -0.16
N ALA A 45 0.35 -6.36 -0.28
CA ALA A 45 0.94 -5.51 -1.30
C ALA A 45 1.87 -6.34 -2.19
N ARG A 46 1.75 -6.15 -3.48
CA ARG A 46 2.61 -6.77 -4.48
C ARG A 46 3.02 -5.74 -5.49
N MET A 47 4.26 -5.82 -5.94
CA MET A 47 4.78 -4.98 -7.01
C MET A 47 5.64 -5.83 -7.93
N GLU A 48 5.46 -5.62 -9.24
CA GLU A 48 6.35 -6.14 -10.27
C GLU A 48 6.89 -4.97 -11.08
N LEU A 49 8.20 -4.91 -11.21
CA LEU A 49 8.90 -3.92 -12.02
C LEU A 49 9.60 -4.61 -13.16
N THR A 50 9.09 -4.48 -14.37
CA THR A 50 9.72 -4.99 -15.58
C THR A 50 10.49 -3.88 -16.28
N CYS A 51 11.81 -4.02 -16.35
CA CYS A 51 12.73 -3.07 -16.91
C CYS A 51 13.58 -3.69 -18.05
N THR A 52 14.24 -2.85 -18.82
CA THR A 52 15.10 -3.31 -19.92
C THR A 52 16.32 -4.14 -19.49
N LYS A 53 16.72 -4.02 -18.21
CA LYS A 53 17.89 -4.72 -17.65
C LYS A 53 17.52 -5.81 -16.63
N GLY A 54 16.26 -6.04 -16.37
CA GLY A 54 15.82 -7.05 -15.40
C GLY A 54 14.42 -6.83 -14.88
N VAL A 55 13.99 -7.72 -14.00
CA VAL A 55 12.68 -7.71 -13.35
C VAL A 55 12.90 -7.74 -11.84
N ALA A 56 12.12 -6.96 -11.09
CA ALA A 56 12.06 -7.02 -9.64
C ALA A 56 10.65 -7.37 -9.18
N PHE A 57 10.55 -8.24 -8.19
CA PHE A 57 9.30 -8.61 -7.53
C PHE A 57 9.37 -8.21 -6.06
N VAL A 58 8.33 -7.53 -5.59
CA VAL A 58 8.09 -7.27 -4.19
C VAL A 58 6.79 -7.94 -3.81
N ASP A 59 6.83 -8.81 -2.82
CA ASP A 59 5.65 -9.51 -2.32
C ASP A 59 5.70 -9.54 -0.78
N ASP A 60 4.83 -8.76 -0.15
CA ASP A 60 4.70 -8.74 1.32
C ASP A 60 3.76 -9.85 1.82
N TYR A 61 3.17 -10.60 0.91
CA TYR A 61 2.25 -11.70 1.21
C TYR A 61 2.95 -12.99 1.66
N ASP A 62 4.28 -13.05 1.55
CA ASP A 62 5.01 -14.24 1.95
C ASP A 62 4.76 -14.55 3.44
N ARG A 63 3.97 -15.59 3.66
CA ARG A 63 3.57 -16.08 4.97
C ARG A 63 4.75 -16.76 5.66
N LYS A 64 5.63 -15.96 6.22
CA LYS A 64 6.87 -16.45 6.84
C LYS A 64 6.62 -17.33 8.06
N ILE A 65 5.48 -17.12 8.75
CA ILE A 65 5.07 -17.94 9.90
C ILE A 65 3.62 -18.36 9.69
N THR A 66 3.39 -19.67 9.74
CA THR A 66 2.04 -20.25 9.75
C THR A 66 1.92 -21.11 10.98
N VAL A 67 0.88 -20.88 11.79
CA VAL A 67 0.59 -21.68 12.98
C VAL A 67 -0.72 -22.42 12.75
N TYR A 68 -0.71 -23.72 12.91
CA TYR A 68 -1.88 -24.58 12.90
C TYR A 68 -2.22 -24.96 14.33
N ASP A 69 -3.40 -24.62 14.81
CA ASP A 69 -3.90 -25.01 16.12
C ASP A 69 -5.29 -25.63 16.04
N SER A 70 -5.88 -25.98 17.18
CA SER A 70 -7.22 -26.57 17.28
C SER A 70 -8.35 -25.63 16.81
N LYS A 71 -8.09 -24.34 16.65
CA LYS A 71 -9.03 -23.31 16.21
C LYS A 71 -8.90 -22.97 14.74
N GLY A 72 -7.84 -23.48 14.07
CA GLY A 72 -7.60 -23.26 12.64
C GLY A 72 -6.18 -22.83 12.32
N VAL A 73 -6.03 -21.98 11.32
CA VAL A 73 -4.73 -21.50 10.83
C VAL A 73 -4.58 -20.04 11.16
N VAL A 74 -3.47 -19.68 11.78
CA VAL A 74 -3.12 -18.30 12.13
C VAL A 74 -1.83 -17.89 11.44
N TYR A 75 -1.77 -16.66 10.99
CA TYR A 75 -0.60 -16.03 10.35
C TYR A 75 -0.10 -14.86 11.22
N PRO A 76 0.79 -15.10 12.18
CA PRO A 76 1.33 -14.05 13.04
C PRO A 76 2.04 -12.97 12.21
N ASP A 77 1.91 -11.73 12.62
CA ASP A 77 2.68 -10.64 12.06
C ASP A 77 4.16 -10.82 12.40
N SER A 78 5.01 -10.87 11.39
CA SER A 78 6.46 -11.01 11.53
C SER A 78 7.25 -9.85 10.92
N ILE A 79 6.57 -8.87 10.32
CA ILE A 79 7.21 -7.80 9.55
C ILE A 79 6.76 -6.42 10.02
N MET A 80 5.45 -6.16 10.09
CA MET A 80 4.93 -4.81 10.29
C MET A 80 5.19 -4.28 11.70
N ARG A 81 4.70 -4.99 12.70
CA ARG A 81 4.81 -4.61 14.12
C ARG A 81 4.83 -5.82 15.07
N PRO A 82 5.68 -6.82 14.82
CA PRO A 82 5.69 -7.98 15.69
C PRO A 82 6.12 -7.60 17.10
N ASN A 83 5.51 -8.27 18.09
CA ASN A 83 5.97 -8.19 19.48
C ASN A 83 6.97 -9.31 19.73
N VAL A 84 8.22 -8.93 19.96
CA VAL A 84 9.30 -9.85 20.23
C VAL A 84 9.79 -9.62 21.67
N TRP A 85 9.53 -10.57 22.55
CA TRP A 85 9.91 -10.50 23.98
C TRP A 85 9.39 -9.23 24.68
N GLY A 86 8.14 -8.86 24.42
CA GLY A 86 7.50 -7.68 25.00
C GLY A 86 7.88 -6.36 24.33
N LYS A 87 8.69 -6.38 23.27
CA LYS A 87 9.07 -5.17 22.50
C LYS A 87 8.43 -5.19 21.11
N VAL A 88 7.82 -4.07 20.73
CA VAL A 88 7.37 -3.87 19.35
C VAL A 88 8.61 -3.63 18.48
N THR A 89 8.70 -4.38 17.39
CA THR A 89 9.75 -4.28 16.35
C THR A 89 9.10 -4.22 14.98
N GLY A 90 9.88 -4.25 13.92
CA GLY A 90 9.39 -4.28 12.54
C GLY A 90 9.38 -2.93 11.85
N VAL A 91 8.95 -2.93 10.59
CA VAL A 91 9.09 -1.79 9.67
C VAL A 91 8.39 -0.52 10.14
N LEU A 92 7.23 -0.61 10.78
CA LEU A 92 6.53 0.56 11.32
C LEU A 92 7.31 1.26 12.43
N LYS A 93 7.99 0.48 13.28
CA LYS A 93 8.84 1.08 14.31
C LYS A 93 10.04 1.78 13.69
N GLU A 94 10.64 1.16 12.67
CA GLU A 94 11.80 1.70 11.98
C GLU A 94 11.47 3.01 11.26
N GLU A 95 10.34 3.04 10.55
CA GLU A 95 9.82 4.24 9.89
C GLU A 95 9.68 5.41 10.88
N LEU A 96 9.01 5.18 12.03
CA LEU A 96 8.85 6.20 13.06
C LEU A 96 10.18 6.64 13.68
N SER A 97 11.12 5.69 13.88
CA SER A 97 12.43 6.00 14.43
C SER A 97 13.23 6.90 13.49
N ILE A 98 13.26 6.57 12.20
CA ILE A 98 13.93 7.39 11.17
C ILE A 98 13.35 8.81 11.13
N PHE A 99 12.01 8.94 11.18
CA PHE A 99 11.36 10.25 11.19
C PHE A 99 11.74 11.07 12.44
N LEU A 100 11.76 10.44 13.61
CA LEU A 100 12.19 11.09 14.85
C LEU A 100 13.66 11.52 14.79
N ASP A 101 14.52 10.68 14.23
CA ASP A 101 15.94 11.00 14.05
C ASP A 101 16.13 12.21 13.12
N CYS A 102 15.35 12.33 12.05
CA CYS A 102 15.34 13.51 11.20
C CYS A 102 14.97 14.78 11.99
N ILE A 103 13.96 14.71 12.88
CA ILE A 103 13.58 15.85 13.72
C ILE A 103 14.69 16.21 14.71
N ILE A 104 15.30 15.22 15.36
CA ILE A 104 16.35 15.45 16.37
C ILE A 104 17.61 16.06 15.74
N ASN A 105 17.95 15.64 14.54
CA ASN A 105 19.17 16.05 13.85
C ASN A 105 18.97 17.25 12.90
N ASP A 106 17.74 17.76 12.78
CA ASP A 106 17.37 18.82 11.81
C ASP A 106 17.69 18.42 10.36
N GLU A 107 17.38 17.17 10.03
CA GLU A 107 17.59 16.58 8.70
C GLU A 107 16.25 16.46 7.95
N ALA A 108 16.30 16.55 6.62
CA ALA A 108 15.13 16.32 5.78
C ALA A 108 14.69 14.84 5.84
N PRO A 109 13.39 14.56 5.95
CA PRO A 109 12.88 13.19 5.87
C PRO A 109 13.13 12.59 4.47
N ILE A 110 13.26 11.26 4.42
CA ILE A 110 13.46 10.52 3.15
C ILE A 110 12.29 10.75 2.18
N VAL A 111 11.07 10.83 2.71
CA VAL A 111 9.86 11.22 1.97
C VAL A 111 9.42 12.58 2.50
N SER A 112 9.47 13.58 1.63
CA SER A 112 9.12 14.96 1.98
C SER A 112 7.59 15.18 1.96
N GLY A 113 7.15 16.34 2.44
CA GLY A 113 5.77 16.78 2.30
C GLY A 113 5.37 17.01 0.85
N GLU A 114 6.30 17.45 0.03
CA GLU A 114 6.14 17.65 -1.41
C GLU A 114 5.92 16.32 -2.14
N ASP A 115 6.71 15.27 -1.85
CA ASP A 115 6.50 13.91 -2.40
C ASP A 115 5.11 13.36 -2.00
N ALA A 116 4.69 13.62 -0.77
CA ALA A 116 3.37 13.21 -0.29
C ALA A 116 2.24 13.97 -1.02
N LEU A 117 2.43 15.27 -1.32
CA LEU A 117 1.48 16.07 -2.07
C LEU A 117 1.30 15.54 -3.49
N GLU A 118 2.38 15.23 -4.21
CA GLU A 118 2.33 14.63 -5.54
C GLU A 118 1.53 13.31 -5.54
N THR A 119 1.71 12.50 -4.50
CA THR A 119 0.95 11.25 -4.34
C THR A 119 -0.56 11.51 -4.17
N ILE A 120 -0.93 12.56 -3.41
CA ILE A 120 -2.34 12.95 -3.24
C ILE A 120 -2.93 13.50 -4.54
N GLU A 121 -2.19 14.31 -5.28
CA GLU A 121 -2.61 14.84 -6.57
C GLU A 121 -2.87 13.71 -7.58
N LEU A 122 -2.01 12.71 -7.60
CA LEU A 122 -2.22 11.49 -8.40
C LEU A 122 -3.52 10.78 -8.00
N ALA A 123 -3.76 10.59 -6.71
CA ALA A 123 -4.98 9.94 -6.21
C ALA A 123 -6.25 10.72 -6.58
N LEU A 124 -6.20 12.05 -6.51
CA LEU A 124 -7.30 12.92 -6.94
C LEU A 124 -7.57 12.85 -8.45
N ALA A 125 -6.50 12.79 -9.26
CA ALA A 125 -6.61 12.62 -10.70
C ALA A 125 -7.22 11.25 -11.07
N VAL A 126 -6.85 10.20 -10.35
CA VAL A 126 -7.46 8.87 -10.50
C VAL A 126 -8.95 8.91 -10.19
N LYS A 127 -9.35 9.55 -9.10
CA LYS A 127 -10.77 9.76 -8.75
C LYS A 127 -11.51 10.51 -9.85
N GLN A 128 -10.97 11.63 -10.30
CA GLN A 128 -11.55 12.44 -11.39
C GLN A 128 -11.70 11.63 -12.68
N SER A 129 -10.70 10.84 -13.06
CA SER A 129 -10.76 9.96 -14.23
C SER A 129 -11.88 8.93 -14.11
N SER A 130 -12.01 8.30 -12.94
CA SER A 130 -13.08 7.34 -12.65
C SER A 130 -14.48 7.96 -12.75
N GLU A 131 -14.67 9.17 -12.22
CA GLU A 131 -15.96 9.87 -12.23
C GLU A 131 -16.34 10.39 -13.62
N THR A 132 -15.37 10.80 -14.41
CA THR A 132 -15.62 11.43 -15.73
C THR A 132 -15.50 10.47 -16.90
N GLY A 133 -14.87 9.31 -16.73
CA GLY A 133 -14.51 8.37 -17.79
C GLY A 133 -13.47 8.92 -18.78
N LYS A 134 -12.71 9.95 -18.38
CA LYS A 134 -11.71 10.61 -19.23
C LYS A 134 -10.31 10.45 -18.69
N ILE A 135 -9.34 10.53 -19.59
CA ILE A 135 -7.93 10.61 -19.21
C ILE A 135 -7.69 11.97 -18.54
N VAL A 136 -7.04 11.95 -17.38
CA VAL A 136 -6.59 13.13 -16.66
C VAL A 136 -5.08 13.22 -16.80
N GLN A 137 -4.58 14.39 -17.21
CA GLN A 137 -3.16 14.70 -17.24
C GLN A 137 -2.77 15.40 -15.95
N ILE A 138 -1.63 15.02 -15.39
CA ILE A 138 -1.02 15.63 -14.22
C ILE A 138 0.24 16.33 -14.71
N ASN A 139 0.43 17.58 -14.34
CA ASN A 139 1.57 18.42 -14.76
C ASN A 139 2.65 18.39 -13.68
#